data_4418cfdec80871d1c882184fed109cbb
#
_entry.id   4418cfdec80871d1c882184fed109cbb
#
_cell.length_a   1.000
_cell.length_b   1.000
_cell.length_c   1.000
_cell.angle_alpha   90.00
_cell.angle_beta   90.00
_cell.angle_gamma   90.00
#
_symmetry.space_group_name_H-M   'P 1'
#
loop_
_entity.id
_entity.type
_entity.pdbx_description
1 polymer ?
#
loop_
_entity_poly.entity_id
_entity_poly.type
_entity_poly.pdbx_seq_one_letter_code
_entity_poly.pdbx_strand_id
1 'polypeptide(L)'
;QTPLTSMRILELFYEEGGFPEGVVNLVTCSRMEAELFLTDPRVKAVTFVGTTGVGKHIYSQASANGKRVQAQCEAKNHALVLEDADLESATNAIINSTYGCAGMRCMALPVVVVQESIADRFVAMLKEKAQKLTIGCAYDPATKLGPVVSAQHKANVCKWIQTGIDEGAELVLDGRDIVVPGYENGFFVGPTILDHVKPGMSVGDRE
;
A
#
# COMPACT_ATOMS: atom_id res chain seq x y z
N GLN A 1 6.06 7.27 10.83
CA GLN A 1 4.64 7.67 10.87
C GLN A 1 3.78 6.65 11.62
N THR A 2 4.08 5.35 11.53
CA THR A 2 3.33 4.27 12.17
C THR A 2 4.24 3.36 13.01
N PRO A 3 4.89 3.86 14.09
CA PRO A 3 5.93 3.12 14.80
C PRO A 3 5.39 2.05 15.77
N LEU A 4 4.13 2.15 16.21
CA LEU A 4 3.61 1.34 17.33
C LEU A 4 3.71 -0.17 17.10
N THR A 5 3.40 -0.66 15.90
CA THR A 5 3.52 -2.09 15.59
C THR A 5 4.97 -2.56 15.66
N SER A 6 5.92 -1.77 15.13
CA SER A 6 7.34 -2.09 15.18
C SER A 6 7.88 -2.07 16.62
N MET A 7 7.38 -1.14 17.45
CA MET A 7 7.72 -1.09 18.89
C MET A 7 7.22 -2.35 19.59
N ARG A 8 5.97 -2.77 19.37
CA ARG A 8 5.44 -3.98 19.98
C ARG A 8 6.17 -5.25 19.53
N ILE A 9 6.54 -5.32 18.25
CA ILE A 9 7.36 -6.45 17.74
C ILE A 9 8.71 -6.49 18.45
N LEU A 10 9.36 -5.33 18.65
CA LEU A 10 10.64 -5.28 19.38
C LEU A 10 10.49 -5.75 20.85
N GLU A 11 9.46 -5.32 21.54
CA GLU A 11 9.14 -5.80 22.89
C GLU A 11 9.04 -7.33 22.92
N LEU A 12 8.28 -7.92 21.98
CA LEU A 12 8.12 -9.39 21.90
C LEU A 12 9.44 -10.11 21.60
N PHE A 13 10.36 -9.52 20.84
CA PHE A 13 11.69 -10.11 20.64
C PHE A 13 12.46 -10.25 21.94
N TYR A 14 12.36 -9.29 22.84
CA TYR A 14 13.04 -9.34 24.14
C TYR A 14 12.26 -10.14 25.18
N GLU A 15 10.95 -9.93 25.30
CA GLU A 15 10.11 -10.56 26.32
C GLU A 15 9.90 -12.06 26.08
N GLU A 16 9.61 -12.45 24.83
CA GLU A 16 9.22 -13.80 24.45
C GLU A 16 10.27 -14.52 23.60
N GLY A 17 10.96 -13.77 22.75
CA GLY A 17 11.93 -14.33 21.79
C GLY A 17 13.31 -14.62 22.38
N GLY A 18 13.60 -14.17 23.58
CA GLY A 18 14.88 -14.39 24.24
C GLY A 18 16.09 -13.75 23.54
N PHE A 19 15.87 -12.69 22.76
CA PHE A 19 16.98 -11.99 22.13
C PHE A 19 17.85 -11.25 23.17
N PRO A 20 19.18 -11.34 23.09
CA PRO A 20 20.05 -10.58 23.96
C PRO A 20 19.87 -9.08 23.75
N GLU A 21 20.01 -8.31 24.83
CA GLU A 21 19.93 -6.85 24.75
C GLU A 21 20.91 -6.26 23.73
N GLY A 22 20.44 -5.26 22.98
CA GLY A 22 21.22 -4.55 21.98
C GLY A 22 21.37 -5.25 20.62
N VAL A 23 20.87 -6.49 20.46
CA VAL A 23 20.93 -7.20 19.16
C VAL A 23 19.97 -6.60 18.14
N VAL A 24 18.75 -6.23 18.58
CA VAL A 24 17.75 -5.57 17.76
C VAL A 24 17.43 -4.22 18.38
N ASN A 25 17.46 -3.15 17.59
CA ASN A 25 17.19 -1.80 18.06
C ASN A 25 16.24 -1.10 17.10
N LEU A 26 15.28 -0.35 17.64
CA LEU A 26 14.34 0.46 16.88
C LEU A 26 14.67 1.95 17.06
N VAL A 27 14.86 2.63 15.96
CA VAL A 27 15.05 4.09 15.95
C VAL A 27 14.01 4.72 15.03
N THR A 28 13.26 5.67 15.57
CA THR A 28 12.39 6.53 14.77
C THR A 28 13.13 7.84 14.52
N CYS A 29 13.37 8.18 13.27
CA CYS A 29 14.11 9.36 12.89
C CYS A 29 13.52 10.02 11.64
N SER A 30 13.94 11.24 11.35
CA SER A 30 13.63 11.88 10.09
C SER A 30 14.53 11.36 8.96
N ARG A 31 14.22 11.78 7.74
CA ARG A 31 15.04 11.45 6.56
C ARG A 31 16.47 11.95 6.72
N MET A 32 16.67 13.10 7.36
CA MET A 32 18.00 13.70 7.50
C MET A 32 18.90 12.88 8.42
N GLU A 33 18.37 12.44 9.56
CA GLU A 33 19.14 11.60 10.50
C GLU A 33 19.41 10.21 9.91
N ALA A 34 18.51 9.69 9.08
CA ALA A 34 18.68 8.39 8.42
C ALA A 34 19.91 8.36 7.47
N GLU A 35 20.35 9.50 6.94
CA GLU A 35 21.57 9.59 6.12
C GLU A 35 22.82 9.12 6.86
N LEU A 36 22.84 9.22 8.19
CA LEU A 36 23.96 8.71 9.01
C LEU A 36 24.20 7.21 8.81
N PHE A 37 23.13 6.42 8.57
CA PHE A 37 23.28 4.98 8.31
C PHE A 37 24.02 4.69 7.00
N LEU A 38 24.00 5.63 6.06
CA LEU A 38 24.64 5.46 4.76
C LEU A 38 26.14 5.79 4.81
N THR A 39 26.56 6.64 5.75
CA THR A 39 27.93 7.18 5.81
C THR A 39 28.73 6.67 7.00
N ASP A 40 28.11 6.39 8.16
CA ASP A 40 28.82 5.97 9.38
C ASP A 40 29.54 4.62 9.18
N PRO A 41 30.87 4.53 9.39
CA PRO A 41 31.67 3.33 9.12
C PRO A 41 31.31 2.12 10.03
N ARG A 42 30.61 2.34 11.12
CA ARG A 42 30.12 1.28 12.01
C ARG A 42 28.97 0.47 11.38
N VAL A 43 28.17 1.09 10.52
CA VAL A 43 27.11 0.42 9.75
C VAL A 43 27.75 -0.31 8.58
N LYS A 44 27.63 -1.63 8.51
CA LYS A 44 28.26 -2.47 7.48
C LYS A 44 27.35 -2.84 6.33
N ALA A 45 26.05 -2.81 6.57
CA ALA A 45 25.04 -3.15 5.55
C ALA A 45 23.79 -2.32 5.75
N VAL A 46 23.07 -2.06 4.66
CA VAL A 46 21.77 -1.38 4.64
C VAL A 46 20.80 -2.22 3.84
N THR A 47 19.64 -2.49 4.41
CA THR A 47 18.49 -3.00 3.67
C THR A 47 17.38 -1.96 3.70
N PHE A 48 16.74 -1.74 2.56
CA PHE A 48 15.75 -0.69 2.38
C PHE A 48 14.54 -1.22 1.60
N VAL A 49 13.37 -0.77 2.01
CA VAL A 49 12.12 -0.93 1.28
C VAL A 49 11.43 0.43 1.19
N GLY A 50 11.05 0.86 -0.02
CA GLY A 50 10.39 2.14 -0.24
C GLY A 50 10.42 2.57 -1.70
N THR A 51 10.26 3.89 -1.95
CA THR A 51 10.20 4.41 -3.32
C THR A 51 11.50 4.24 -4.10
N THR A 52 11.39 4.04 -5.40
CA THR A 52 12.53 3.83 -6.32
C THR A 52 13.54 4.97 -6.27
N GLY A 53 13.08 6.22 -6.18
CA GLY A 53 13.97 7.39 -6.08
C GLY A 53 14.84 7.35 -4.83
N VAL A 54 14.24 7.03 -3.67
CA VAL A 54 14.96 6.88 -2.41
C VAL A 54 15.86 5.65 -2.42
N GLY A 55 15.39 4.52 -2.97
CA GLY A 55 16.19 3.30 -3.10
C GLY A 55 17.46 3.50 -3.92
N LYS A 56 17.37 4.20 -5.05
CA LYS A 56 18.55 4.57 -5.87
C LYS A 56 19.53 5.43 -5.11
N HIS A 57 19.05 6.43 -4.35
CA HIS A 57 19.90 7.28 -3.51
C HIS A 57 20.63 6.44 -2.45
N ILE A 58 19.91 5.62 -1.68
CA ILE A 58 20.48 4.76 -0.63
C ILE A 58 21.51 3.80 -1.22
N TYR A 59 21.16 3.14 -2.33
CA TYR A 59 22.07 2.21 -3.00
C TYR A 59 23.39 2.89 -3.40
N SER A 60 23.28 4.05 -4.04
CA SER A 60 24.42 4.83 -4.48
C SER A 60 25.32 5.28 -3.31
N GLN A 61 24.71 5.90 -2.29
CA GLN A 61 25.45 6.45 -1.15
C GLN A 61 26.09 5.36 -0.29
N ALA A 62 25.34 4.33 0.07
CA ALA A 62 25.86 3.26 0.92
C ALA A 62 26.94 2.44 0.20
N SER A 63 26.77 2.13 -1.09
CA SER A 63 27.80 1.44 -1.89
C SER A 63 29.09 2.27 -2.02
N ALA A 64 28.97 3.57 -2.23
CA ALA A 64 30.14 4.48 -2.26
C ALA A 64 30.92 4.50 -0.93
N ASN A 65 30.26 4.19 0.19
CA ASN A 65 30.87 4.03 1.52
C ASN A 65 31.24 2.57 1.85
N GLY A 66 31.34 1.69 0.85
CA GLY A 66 31.78 0.31 0.99
C GLY A 66 30.84 -0.61 1.77
N LYS A 67 29.55 -0.27 1.84
CA LYS A 67 28.55 -1.06 2.55
C LYS A 67 27.87 -2.06 1.62
N ARG A 68 27.41 -3.18 2.18
CA ARG A 68 26.46 -4.06 1.50
C ARG A 68 25.11 -3.40 1.45
N VAL A 69 24.45 -3.43 0.28
CA VAL A 69 23.14 -2.78 0.10
C VAL A 69 22.16 -3.74 -0.54
N GLN A 70 20.95 -3.76 0.00
CA GLN A 70 19.78 -4.35 -0.63
C GLN A 70 18.69 -3.27 -0.66
N ALA A 71 18.22 -2.89 -1.85
CA ALA A 71 17.14 -1.94 -2.02
C ALA A 71 15.99 -2.61 -2.78
N GLN A 72 14.84 -2.72 -2.13
CA GLN A 72 13.58 -3.17 -2.71
C GLN A 72 12.69 -1.95 -2.91
N CYS A 73 12.32 -1.72 -4.15
CA CYS A 73 11.65 -0.48 -4.55
C CYS A 73 10.18 -0.74 -4.92
N GLU A 74 9.58 0.25 -5.57
CA GLU A 74 8.17 0.26 -5.98
C GLU A 74 7.75 -0.99 -6.74
N ALA A 75 6.48 -1.36 -6.59
CA ALA A 75 5.84 -2.46 -7.28
C ALA A 75 4.44 -2.07 -7.72
N LYS A 76 4.05 -2.48 -8.93
CA LYS A 76 2.67 -2.40 -9.42
C LYS A 76 2.18 -3.82 -9.68
N ASN A 77 1.62 -4.45 -8.65
CA ASN A 77 1.21 -5.85 -8.72
C ASN A 77 -0.04 -6.01 -9.59
N HIS A 78 -0.05 -7.03 -10.42
CA HIS A 78 -1.15 -7.36 -11.30
C HIS A 78 -1.71 -8.74 -10.96
N ALA A 79 -3.03 -8.86 -10.93
CA ALA A 79 -3.72 -10.15 -10.92
C ALA A 79 -4.28 -10.44 -12.31
N LEU A 80 -4.17 -11.68 -12.75
CA LEU A 80 -4.79 -12.16 -14.00
C LEU A 80 -5.98 -13.05 -13.63
N VAL A 81 -7.15 -12.77 -14.18
CA VAL A 81 -8.38 -13.56 -13.96
C VAL A 81 -8.83 -14.12 -15.30
N LEU A 82 -8.74 -15.44 -15.44
CA LEU A 82 -9.12 -16.17 -16.65
C LEU A 82 -10.57 -16.66 -16.55
N GLU A 83 -11.14 -17.07 -17.67
CA GLU A 83 -12.56 -17.44 -17.76
C GLU A 83 -12.96 -18.67 -16.92
N ASP A 84 -12.02 -19.55 -16.63
CA ASP A 84 -12.20 -20.75 -15.80
C ASP A 84 -12.00 -20.50 -14.30
N ALA A 85 -11.72 -19.24 -13.88
CA ALA A 85 -11.53 -18.89 -12.48
C ALA A 85 -12.85 -18.99 -11.69
N ASP A 86 -12.75 -19.42 -10.44
CA ASP A 86 -13.83 -19.22 -9.46
C ASP A 86 -13.93 -17.74 -9.11
N LEU A 87 -14.89 -17.05 -9.72
CA LEU A 87 -15.05 -15.61 -9.56
C LEU A 87 -15.40 -15.19 -8.13
N GLU A 88 -16.07 -16.05 -7.36
CA GLU A 88 -16.38 -15.76 -5.95
C GLU A 88 -15.10 -15.72 -5.11
N SER A 89 -14.27 -16.73 -5.24
CA SER A 89 -12.96 -16.78 -4.57
C SER A 89 -12.01 -15.68 -5.05
N ALA A 90 -11.95 -15.46 -6.38
CA ALA A 90 -11.08 -14.45 -6.98
C ALA A 90 -11.44 -13.03 -6.51
N THR A 91 -12.73 -12.66 -6.54
CA THR A 91 -13.16 -11.33 -6.08
C THR A 91 -12.95 -11.14 -4.59
N ASN A 92 -13.14 -12.16 -3.74
CA ASN A 92 -12.86 -12.08 -2.31
C ASN A 92 -11.35 -11.85 -2.04
N ALA A 93 -10.48 -12.59 -2.73
CA ALA A 93 -9.04 -12.45 -2.59
C ALA A 93 -8.57 -11.05 -3.04
N ILE A 94 -9.10 -10.56 -4.17
CA ILE A 94 -8.74 -9.25 -4.71
C ILE A 94 -9.22 -8.12 -3.79
N ILE A 95 -10.47 -8.15 -3.30
CA ILE A 95 -10.97 -7.16 -2.34
C ILE A 95 -10.07 -7.08 -1.10
N ASN A 96 -9.73 -8.24 -0.53
CA ASN A 96 -8.88 -8.28 0.66
C ASN A 96 -7.46 -7.76 0.39
N SER A 97 -6.90 -8.06 -0.78
CA SER A 97 -5.56 -7.62 -1.15
C SER A 97 -5.51 -6.14 -1.54
N THR A 98 -6.49 -5.67 -2.31
CA THR A 98 -6.54 -4.30 -2.80
C THR A 98 -6.83 -3.30 -1.69
N TYR A 99 -7.85 -3.56 -0.87
CA TYR A 99 -8.31 -2.60 0.13
C TYR A 99 -7.76 -2.86 1.55
N GLY A 100 -7.11 -3.99 1.78
CA GLY A 100 -6.46 -4.26 3.05
C GLY A 100 -5.41 -3.20 3.37
N CYS A 101 -5.37 -2.72 4.63
CA CYS A 101 -4.53 -1.58 5.04
C CYS A 101 -4.76 -0.30 4.21
N ALA A 102 -5.98 -0.04 3.76
CA ALA A 102 -6.32 1.08 2.87
C ALA A 102 -5.46 1.12 1.58
N GLY A 103 -5.10 -0.04 1.04
CA GLY A 103 -4.28 -0.16 -0.17
C GLY A 103 -2.80 0.22 0.00
N MET A 104 -2.34 0.48 1.22
CA MET A 104 -0.97 0.95 1.47
C MET A 104 0.06 -0.17 1.69
N ARG A 105 -0.26 -1.40 1.32
CA ARG A 105 0.71 -2.51 1.33
C ARG A 105 1.50 -2.52 0.02
N CYS A 106 2.80 -2.74 0.08
CA CYS A 106 3.63 -3.00 -1.11
C CYS A 106 3.15 -4.23 -1.92
N MET A 107 2.46 -5.16 -1.26
CA MET A 107 1.90 -6.38 -1.86
C MET A 107 0.40 -6.25 -2.20
N ALA A 108 -0.19 -5.06 -2.15
CA ALA A 108 -1.56 -4.85 -2.61
C ALA A 108 -1.69 -5.16 -4.10
N LEU A 109 -2.91 -5.52 -4.53
CA LEU A 109 -3.22 -5.78 -5.95
C LEU A 109 -4.00 -4.58 -6.53
N PRO A 110 -3.30 -3.52 -6.97
CA PRO A 110 -3.95 -2.33 -7.49
C PRO A 110 -4.48 -2.50 -8.92
N VAL A 111 -4.00 -3.50 -9.66
CA VAL A 111 -4.40 -3.77 -11.05
C VAL A 111 -4.91 -5.20 -11.20
N VAL A 112 -6.04 -5.32 -11.87
CA VAL A 112 -6.61 -6.62 -12.24
C VAL A 112 -6.82 -6.65 -13.75
N VAL A 113 -6.24 -7.64 -14.41
CA VAL A 113 -6.44 -7.92 -15.83
C VAL A 113 -7.40 -9.10 -15.96
N VAL A 114 -8.56 -8.84 -16.51
CA VAL A 114 -9.67 -9.81 -16.59
C VAL A 114 -9.90 -10.18 -18.04
N GLN A 115 -10.10 -11.47 -18.31
CA GLN A 115 -10.46 -11.93 -19.64
C GLN A 115 -11.82 -11.37 -20.06
N GLU A 116 -11.92 -10.89 -21.29
CA GLU A 116 -13.08 -10.15 -21.82
C GLU A 116 -14.41 -10.86 -21.62
N SER A 117 -14.43 -12.19 -21.81
CA SER A 117 -15.65 -13.00 -21.70
C SER A 117 -16.33 -12.97 -20.32
N ILE A 118 -15.59 -12.59 -19.27
CA ILE A 118 -16.09 -12.54 -17.89
C ILE A 118 -15.98 -11.14 -17.25
N ALA A 119 -15.44 -10.16 -17.96
CA ALA A 119 -15.07 -8.86 -17.40
C ALA A 119 -16.26 -8.14 -16.74
N ASP A 120 -17.38 -7.98 -17.45
CA ASP A 120 -18.57 -7.28 -16.92
C ASP A 120 -19.11 -7.92 -15.64
N ARG A 121 -19.18 -9.25 -15.64
CA ARG A 121 -19.64 -10.01 -14.47
C ARG A 121 -18.67 -9.84 -13.30
N PHE A 122 -17.37 -9.91 -13.57
CA PHE A 122 -16.32 -9.75 -12.56
C PHE A 122 -16.38 -8.36 -11.94
N VAL A 123 -16.44 -7.29 -12.75
CA VAL A 123 -16.49 -5.89 -12.30
C VAL A 123 -17.76 -5.65 -11.46
N ALA A 124 -18.90 -6.18 -11.87
CA ALA A 124 -20.14 -6.06 -11.09
C ALA A 124 -20.02 -6.72 -9.71
N MET A 125 -19.45 -7.94 -9.63
CA MET A 125 -19.21 -8.64 -8.36
C MET A 125 -18.20 -7.88 -7.48
N LEU A 126 -17.13 -7.36 -8.07
CA LEU A 126 -16.11 -6.58 -7.36
C LEU A 126 -16.72 -5.31 -6.76
N LYS A 127 -17.52 -4.58 -7.55
CA LYS A 127 -18.25 -3.38 -7.10
C LYS A 127 -19.17 -3.69 -5.92
N GLU A 128 -19.98 -4.73 -6.02
CA GLU A 128 -20.91 -5.13 -4.97
C GLU A 128 -20.18 -5.43 -3.66
N LYS A 129 -19.07 -6.18 -3.72
CA LYS A 129 -18.26 -6.50 -2.54
C LYS A 129 -17.55 -5.29 -1.97
N ALA A 130 -16.97 -4.42 -2.81
CA ALA A 130 -16.34 -3.19 -2.40
C ALA A 130 -17.30 -2.25 -1.64
N GLN A 131 -18.53 -2.12 -2.11
CA GLN A 131 -19.56 -1.31 -1.45
C GLN A 131 -19.98 -1.83 -0.07
N LYS A 132 -19.77 -3.12 0.21
CA LYS A 132 -20.08 -3.75 1.51
C LYS A 132 -18.95 -3.61 2.54
N LEU A 133 -17.81 -3.04 2.17
CA LEU A 133 -16.70 -2.84 3.10
C LEU A 133 -17.09 -1.87 4.21
N THR A 134 -16.95 -2.30 5.45
CA THR A 134 -17.13 -1.45 6.63
C THR A 134 -15.93 -0.52 6.77
N ILE A 135 -16.18 0.79 6.70
CA ILE A 135 -15.13 1.80 6.78
C ILE A 135 -15.18 2.48 8.13
N GLY A 136 -14.03 2.58 8.81
CA GLY A 136 -14.02 3.13 10.16
C GLY A 136 -12.67 3.07 10.85
N CYS A 137 -12.71 3.28 12.16
CA CYS A 137 -11.52 3.20 13.00
C CYS A 137 -11.03 1.75 13.12
N ALA A 138 -9.73 1.54 13.00
CA ALA A 138 -9.11 0.21 13.04
C ALA A 138 -9.23 -0.50 14.42
N TYR A 139 -9.60 0.22 15.48
CA TYR A 139 -9.90 -0.38 16.79
C TYR A 139 -11.26 -1.09 16.83
N ASP A 140 -12.15 -0.82 15.89
CA ASP A 140 -13.39 -1.57 15.74
C ASP A 140 -13.10 -2.86 14.94
N PRO A 141 -13.32 -4.06 15.52
CA PRO A 141 -13.10 -5.33 14.82
C PRO A 141 -13.96 -5.52 13.57
N ALA A 142 -15.07 -4.80 13.46
CA ALA A 142 -15.94 -4.82 12.28
C ALA A 142 -15.34 -4.02 11.10
N THR A 143 -14.41 -3.11 11.36
CA THR A 143 -13.77 -2.29 10.32
C THR A 143 -12.94 -3.16 9.38
N LYS A 144 -13.18 -3.01 8.07
CA LYS A 144 -12.43 -3.67 6.99
C LYS A 144 -11.52 -2.72 6.24
N LEU A 145 -11.86 -1.42 6.23
CA LEU A 145 -11.12 -0.37 5.55
C LEU A 145 -10.88 0.80 6.53
N GLY A 146 -9.65 0.97 6.95
CA GLY A 146 -9.21 2.05 7.83
C GLY A 146 -8.84 3.33 7.08
N PRO A 147 -8.35 4.36 7.80
CA PRO A 147 -7.88 5.60 7.18
C PRO A 147 -6.55 5.40 6.45
N VAL A 148 -6.26 6.27 5.50
CA VAL A 148 -4.91 6.43 4.96
C VAL A 148 -4.02 7.21 5.95
N VAL A 149 -2.70 7.21 5.70
CA VAL A 149 -1.69 7.62 6.69
C VAL A 149 -1.69 9.12 7.02
N SER A 150 -2.20 9.98 6.14
CA SER A 150 -2.20 11.44 6.35
C SER A 150 -3.17 12.16 5.40
N ALA A 151 -3.47 13.43 5.71
CA ALA A 151 -4.24 14.31 4.84
C ALA A 151 -3.58 14.48 3.47
N GLN A 152 -2.26 14.64 3.44
CA GLN A 152 -1.50 14.78 2.19
C GLN A 152 -1.63 13.50 1.34
N HIS A 153 -1.58 12.33 1.96
CA HIS A 153 -1.75 11.07 1.24
C HIS A 153 -3.18 10.91 0.70
N LYS A 154 -4.20 11.28 1.49
CA LYS A 154 -5.59 11.34 1.01
C LYS A 154 -5.71 12.23 -0.24
N ALA A 155 -5.14 13.43 -0.19
CA ALA A 155 -5.15 14.34 -1.34
C ALA A 155 -4.45 13.73 -2.57
N ASN A 156 -3.32 13.05 -2.36
CA ASN A 156 -2.62 12.35 -3.45
C ASN A 156 -3.46 11.22 -4.06
N VAL A 157 -4.10 10.38 -3.24
CA VAL A 157 -4.96 9.30 -3.74
C VAL A 157 -6.12 9.88 -4.55
N CYS A 158 -6.81 10.92 -4.03
CA CYS A 158 -7.89 11.59 -4.76
C CYS A 158 -7.40 12.19 -6.10
N LYS A 159 -6.20 12.76 -6.11
CA LYS A 159 -5.57 13.28 -7.35
C LYS A 159 -5.32 12.15 -8.36
N TRP A 160 -4.80 11.00 -7.92
CA TRP A 160 -4.55 9.86 -8.81
C TRP A 160 -5.84 9.27 -9.38
N ILE A 161 -6.92 9.20 -8.57
CA ILE A 161 -8.25 8.80 -9.06
C ILE A 161 -8.69 9.76 -10.17
N GLN A 162 -8.56 11.08 -9.95
CA GLN A 162 -8.92 12.07 -10.97
C GLN A 162 -8.04 11.94 -12.22
N THR A 163 -6.73 11.72 -12.04
CA THR A 163 -5.82 11.50 -13.18
C THR A 163 -6.27 10.33 -14.04
N GLY A 164 -6.68 9.19 -13.43
CA GLY A 164 -7.18 8.05 -14.19
C GLY A 164 -8.44 8.37 -14.99
N ILE A 165 -9.37 9.16 -14.42
CA ILE A 165 -10.57 9.61 -15.11
C ILE A 165 -10.20 10.54 -16.28
N ASP A 166 -9.30 11.49 -16.05
CA ASP A 166 -8.85 12.45 -17.07
C ASP A 166 -8.10 11.76 -18.21
N GLU A 167 -7.42 10.65 -17.94
CA GLU A 167 -6.76 9.80 -18.94
C GLU A 167 -7.75 8.88 -19.69
N GLY A 168 -9.03 8.84 -19.30
CA GLY A 168 -10.10 8.13 -19.99
C GLY A 168 -10.51 6.80 -19.38
N ALA A 169 -10.11 6.49 -18.16
CA ALA A 169 -10.66 5.35 -17.43
C ALA A 169 -12.11 5.60 -16.99
N GLU A 170 -12.92 4.55 -16.93
CA GLU A 170 -14.30 4.62 -16.47
C GLU A 170 -14.36 4.51 -14.94
N LEU A 171 -15.02 5.48 -14.29
CA LEU A 171 -15.23 5.46 -12.84
C LEU A 171 -16.45 4.59 -12.50
N VAL A 172 -16.21 3.35 -12.09
CA VAL A 172 -17.24 2.38 -11.71
C VAL A 172 -17.73 2.58 -10.28
N LEU A 173 -16.82 2.95 -9.38
CA LEU A 173 -17.11 3.23 -7.97
C LEU A 173 -16.19 4.37 -7.50
N ASP A 174 -16.76 5.38 -6.84
CA ASP A 174 -16.04 6.52 -6.30
C ASP A 174 -16.07 6.52 -4.76
N GLY A 175 -14.92 6.48 -4.14
CA GLY A 175 -14.76 6.52 -2.69
C GLY A 175 -14.22 7.85 -2.14
N ARG A 176 -14.09 8.92 -2.93
CA ARG A 176 -13.43 10.16 -2.53
C ARG A 176 -14.18 10.96 -1.46
N ASP A 177 -15.52 10.99 -1.53
CA ASP A 177 -16.36 11.84 -0.70
C ASP A 177 -16.95 11.12 0.51
N ILE A 178 -16.30 10.05 0.96
CA ILE A 178 -16.79 9.30 2.10
C ILE A 178 -16.64 10.09 3.40
N VAL A 179 -17.70 10.05 4.21
CA VAL A 179 -17.70 10.58 5.57
C VAL A 179 -17.93 9.43 6.54
N VAL A 180 -17.04 9.30 7.53
CA VAL A 180 -17.16 8.29 8.57
C VAL A 180 -17.72 8.97 9.83
N PRO A 181 -18.93 8.61 10.30
CA PRO A 181 -19.57 9.23 11.46
C PRO A 181 -18.67 9.14 12.71
N GLY A 182 -18.50 10.29 13.40
CA GLY A 182 -17.61 10.41 14.55
C GLY A 182 -16.12 10.57 14.22
N TYR A 183 -15.77 10.53 12.96
CA TYR A 183 -14.39 10.71 12.46
C TYR A 183 -14.36 11.61 11.22
N GLU A 184 -15.16 12.65 11.18
CA GLU A 184 -15.37 13.56 10.04
C GLU A 184 -14.07 14.22 9.56
N ASN A 185 -13.12 14.43 10.48
CA ASN A 185 -11.80 14.96 10.19
C ASN A 185 -10.75 13.86 9.88
N GLY A 186 -11.16 12.61 9.79
CA GLY A 186 -10.28 11.48 9.50
C GLY A 186 -9.85 11.43 8.02
N PHE A 187 -8.74 10.76 7.78
CA PHE A 187 -8.16 10.67 6.43
C PHE A 187 -8.69 9.43 5.69
N PHE A 188 -10.01 9.29 5.60
CA PHE A 188 -10.63 8.16 4.94
C PHE A 188 -10.78 8.40 3.44
N VAL A 189 -10.54 7.34 2.68
CA VAL A 189 -10.89 7.21 1.26
C VAL A 189 -11.61 5.87 1.12
N GLY A 190 -12.80 5.88 0.58
CA GLY A 190 -13.58 4.68 0.33
C GLY A 190 -13.03 3.87 -0.86
N PRO A 191 -13.54 2.67 -1.07
CA PRO A 191 -13.13 1.85 -2.19
C PRO A 191 -13.47 2.55 -3.51
N THR A 192 -12.48 2.61 -4.40
CA THR A 192 -12.61 3.19 -5.73
C THR A 192 -12.25 2.15 -6.78
N ILE A 193 -13.01 2.10 -7.86
CA ILE A 193 -12.78 1.20 -8.98
C ILE A 193 -12.79 2.02 -10.27
N LEU A 194 -11.67 1.94 -11.01
CA LEU A 194 -11.53 2.45 -12.36
C LEU A 194 -11.49 1.26 -13.32
N ASP A 195 -12.32 1.29 -14.35
CA ASP A 195 -12.35 0.28 -15.39
C ASP A 195 -11.86 0.83 -16.72
N HIS A 196 -11.70 -0.05 -17.72
CA HIS A 196 -11.18 0.30 -19.05
C HIS A 196 -9.82 1.01 -19.03
N VAL A 197 -9.00 0.72 -17.98
CA VAL A 197 -7.63 1.22 -17.90
C VAL A 197 -6.78 0.55 -18.99
N LYS A 198 -6.12 1.37 -19.80
CA LYS A 198 -5.31 0.90 -20.94
C LYS A 198 -3.81 1.01 -20.60
N PRO A 199 -2.96 0.19 -21.24
CA PRO A 199 -1.50 0.36 -21.15
C PRO A 199 -1.08 1.80 -21.47
N GLY A 200 -0.20 2.37 -20.64
CA GLY A 200 0.25 3.76 -20.78
C GLY A 200 -0.55 4.78 -19.97
N MET A 201 -1.70 4.40 -19.38
CA MET A 201 -2.37 5.23 -18.38
C MET A 201 -1.59 5.22 -17.07
N SER A 202 -1.37 6.38 -16.48
CA SER A 202 -0.52 6.56 -15.29
C SER A 202 -0.99 5.72 -14.10
N VAL A 203 -2.31 5.57 -13.93
CA VAL A 203 -2.90 4.77 -12.84
C VAL A 203 -2.66 3.27 -12.99
N GLY A 204 -2.40 2.78 -14.20
CA GLY A 204 -2.01 1.40 -14.46
C GLY A 204 -0.51 1.15 -14.26
N ASP A 205 0.34 2.15 -14.54
CA ASP A 205 1.78 1.99 -14.63
C ASP A 205 2.53 2.41 -13.36
N ARG A 206 1.98 3.32 -12.55
CA ARG A 206 2.67 3.89 -11.37
C ARG A 206 2.04 3.44 -10.06
N GLU A 207 2.90 3.20 -9.07
CA GLU A 207 2.51 2.96 -7.69
C GLU A 207 2.04 4.25 -7.01
#